data_bb2cf2a4c85cb5ba1abe3d0ca2033e13
#
_entry.id   bb2cf2a4c85cb5ba1abe3d0ca2033e13
#
_cell.length_a   1.000
_cell.length_b   1.000
_cell.length_c   1.000
_cell.angle_alpha   90.00
_cell.angle_beta   90.00
_cell.angle_gamma   90.00
#
_symmetry.space_group_name_H-M   'P 1'
#
loop_
_entity.id
_entity.type
_entity.pdbx_description
1 polymer ?
#
loop_
_entity_poly.entity_id
_entity_poly.type
_entity_poly.pdbx_seq_one_letter_code
_entity_poly.pdbx_strand_id
1 'polypeptide(L)'
;EAWAMVALTVVMSVLICLYTYQKSARETTADLLRPKPPKAGRRILLERVGFLWRRFNFNTKMIVRNLMRNRMRTVMSFVGVLCCNALIIASLGLQDSVNALAENHYTKALCYDVRADLTGETDEAESYRRRLDAKGVECIMEKSLSARSATESRTTLLTVVEPGQTMLRVGKNETLVDILPGGTAITEKLAQTLEVSVGDTLELFFPGDDDPVRVKITQIVYNSVSQGLYMESGTWESLRKGAFMPTAILLKGPTQACLSELDAMEEVDQLNWPVDQAQELTQMLDMLASIFAMITLIALALAFVICYNMGLMNFSERTREYATLKVLG
;
A
#
# COMPACT_ATOMS: atom_id res chain seq x y z
N GLU A 1 -14.91 14.99 11.80
CA GLU A 1 -13.87 15.35 10.81
C GLU A 1 -14.47 15.63 9.42
N ALA A 2 -15.39 14.79 8.89
CA ALA A 2 -16.00 15.02 7.57
C ALA A 2 -16.70 16.38 7.46
N TRP A 3 -17.44 16.81 8.46
CA TRP A 3 -18.09 18.11 8.49
C TRP A 3 -17.11 19.29 8.49
N ALA A 4 -15.94 19.13 9.11
CA ALA A 4 -14.89 20.15 9.10
C ALA A 4 -14.30 20.31 7.69
N MET A 5 -14.12 19.22 6.95
CA MET A 5 -13.66 19.23 5.56
C MET A 5 -14.68 19.90 4.62
N VAL A 6 -15.97 19.57 4.79
CA VAL A 6 -17.06 20.22 4.04
C VAL A 6 -17.12 21.72 4.34
N ALA A 7 -17.07 22.09 5.61
CA ALA A 7 -17.08 23.50 6.03
C ALA A 7 -15.87 24.25 5.46
N LEU A 8 -14.68 23.67 5.50
CA LEU A 8 -13.46 24.26 4.92
C LEU A 8 -13.63 24.50 3.41
N THR A 9 -14.16 23.52 2.68
CA THR A 9 -14.37 23.61 1.23
C THR A 9 -15.37 24.73 0.89
N VAL A 10 -16.47 24.83 1.65
CA VAL A 10 -17.48 25.89 1.48
C VAL A 10 -16.87 27.26 1.76
N VAL A 11 -16.13 27.40 2.87
CA VAL A 11 -15.47 28.66 3.23
C VAL A 11 -14.48 29.09 2.16
N MET A 12 -13.65 28.16 1.66
CA MET A 12 -12.71 28.45 0.56
C MET A 12 -13.43 28.88 -0.72
N SER A 13 -14.53 28.23 -1.08
CA SER A 13 -15.34 28.60 -2.25
C SER A 13 -15.94 30.00 -2.10
N VAL A 14 -16.48 30.32 -0.93
CA VAL A 14 -17.05 31.67 -0.64
C VAL A 14 -15.95 32.72 -0.68
N LEU A 15 -14.78 32.48 -0.10
CA LEU A 15 -13.66 33.40 -0.14
C LEU A 15 -13.17 33.68 -1.57
N ILE A 16 -13.09 32.65 -2.41
CA ILE A 16 -12.70 32.79 -3.82
C ILE A 16 -13.76 33.62 -4.57
N CYS A 17 -15.05 33.35 -4.36
CA CYS A 17 -16.14 34.11 -4.96
C CYS A 17 -16.12 35.58 -4.53
N LEU A 18 -15.94 35.85 -3.25
CA LEU A 18 -15.85 37.24 -2.70
C LEU A 18 -14.64 37.98 -3.25
N TYR A 19 -13.47 37.30 -3.31
CA TYR A 19 -12.26 37.87 -3.90
C TYR A 19 -12.45 38.22 -5.38
N THR A 20 -13.05 37.31 -6.14
CA THR A 20 -13.32 37.53 -7.57
C THR A 20 -14.34 38.67 -7.78
N TYR A 21 -15.40 38.71 -6.95
CA TYR A 21 -16.38 39.76 -6.98
C TYR A 21 -15.75 41.13 -6.67
N GLN A 22 -14.98 41.25 -5.58
CA GLN A 22 -14.32 42.51 -5.20
C GLN A 22 -13.35 42.98 -6.29
N LYS A 23 -12.63 42.07 -6.92
CA LYS A 23 -11.73 42.40 -8.03
C LYS A 23 -12.50 42.89 -9.27
N SER A 24 -13.64 42.28 -9.59
CA SER A 24 -14.50 42.68 -10.72
C SER A 24 -15.24 43.98 -10.42
N ALA A 25 -15.70 44.19 -9.19
CA ALA A 25 -16.42 45.42 -8.77
C ALA A 25 -15.49 46.66 -8.74
N ARG A 26 -14.18 46.49 -8.69
CA ARG A 26 -13.20 47.59 -8.77
C ARG A 26 -12.95 48.08 -10.22
N GLU A 27 -13.39 47.34 -11.23
CA GLU A 27 -13.34 47.80 -12.63
C GLU A 27 -14.42 48.85 -12.83
N THR A 28 -14.09 50.04 -13.35
CA THR A 28 -15.04 51.10 -13.61
C THR A 28 -16.00 50.73 -14.72
N THR A 29 -17.27 51.18 -14.65
CA THR A 29 -18.32 50.87 -15.66
C THR A 29 -17.90 51.26 -17.07
N ALA A 30 -17.07 52.28 -17.22
CA ALA A 30 -16.51 52.74 -18.49
C ALA A 30 -15.50 51.74 -19.08
N ASP A 31 -14.72 51.04 -18.25
CA ASP A 31 -13.76 50.02 -18.71
C ASP A 31 -14.42 48.72 -19.09
N LEU A 32 -15.61 48.41 -18.53
CA LEU A 32 -16.42 47.25 -18.89
C LEU A 32 -17.11 47.37 -20.26
N LEU A 33 -17.45 48.60 -20.66
CA LEU A 33 -18.07 48.89 -21.94
C LEU A 33 -17.07 49.05 -23.08
N ARG A 34 -15.79 49.25 -22.77
CA ARG A 34 -14.72 49.38 -23.78
C ARG A 34 -14.22 47.99 -24.22
N PRO A 35 -14.22 47.67 -25.53
CA PRO A 35 -13.64 46.43 -25.99
C PRO A 35 -12.14 46.41 -25.60
N LYS A 36 -11.78 45.44 -24.72
CA LYS A 36 -10.40 45.32 -24.24
C LYS A 36 -9.48 45.09 -25.46
N PRO A 37 -8.42 45.91 -25.63
CA PRO A 37 -7.50 45.75 -26.76
C PRO A 37 -6.84 44.35 -26.70
N PRO A 38 -6.59 43.73 -27.85
CA PRO A 38 -5.93 42.42 -27.88
C PRO A 38 -4.57 42.51 -27.20
N LYS A 39 -4.35 41.60 -26.24
CA LYS A 39 -3.09 41.54 -25.49
C LYS A 39 -1.94 41.26 -26.47
N ALA A 40 -0.95 42.16 -26.52
CA ALA A 40 0.25 41.98 -27.33
C ALA A 40 0.93 40.63 -27.03
N GLY A 41 1.28 39.89 -28.06
CA GLY A 41 1.89 38.57 -27.95
C GLY A 41 3.26 38.66 -27.27
N ARG A 42 3.33 38.10 -26.06
CA ARG A 42 4.62 37.88 -25.34
C ARG A 42 5.28 36.61 -25.85
N ARG A 43 6.61 36.65 -25.99
CA ARG A 43 7.40 35.43 -26.32
C ARG A 43 7.12 34.33 -25.29
N ILE A 44 6.90 33.14 -25.78
CA ILE A 44 6.57 31.95 -24.97
C ILE A 44 7.87 31.28 -24.51
N LEU A 45 7.86 30.65 -23.33
CA LEU A 45 9.01 29.91 -22.81
C LEU A 45 9.48 28.79 -23.78
N LEU A 46 8.54 28.14 -24.51
CA LEU A 46 8.90 27.13 -25.50
C LEU A 46 9.65 27.70 -26.73
N GLU A 47 9.48 28.99 -27.03
CA GLU A 47 10.26 29.66 -28.10
C GLU A 47 11.75 29.80 -27.73
N ARG A 48 12.10 29.73 -26.43
CA ARG A 48 13.49 29.73 -25.95
C ARG A 48 14.19 28.40 -26.22
N VAL A 49 13.45 27.30 -26.33
CA VAL A 49 13.98 25.97 -26.66
C VAL A 49 14.01 25.83 -28.18
N GLY A 50 15.00 26.44 -28.82
CA GLY A 50 15.09 26.55 -30.30
C GLY A 50 15.07 25.23 -31.05
N PHE A 51 15.61 24.15 -30.46
CA PHE A 51 15.62 22.82 -31.05
C PHE A 51 14.21 22.24 -31.22
N LEU A 52 13.37 22.34 -30.18
CA LEU A 52 11.99 21.83 -30.21
C LEU A 52 11.08 22.70 -31.07
N TRP A 53 11.28 24.03 -31.01
CA TRP A 53 10.49 25.01 -31.75
C TRP A 53 10.72 24.93 -33.27
N ARG A 54 11.92 24.62 -33.73
CA ARG A 54 12.22 24.44 -35.18
C ARG A 54 11.54 23.22 -35.76
N ARG A 55 11.27 22.18 -34.95
CA ARG A 55 10.66 20.92 -35.44
C ARG A 55 9.14 20.99 -35.53
N PHE A 56 8.49 22.01 -34.99
CA PHE A 56 7.05 22.15 -35.03
C PHE A 56 6.58 22.75 -36.34
N ASN A 57 5.51 22.15 -36.92
CA ASN A 57 4.81 22.70 -38.08
C ASN A 57 4.10 24.02 -37.72
N PHE A 58 3.74 24.82 -38.71
CA PHE A 58 3.07 26.10 -38.49
C PHE A 58 1.78 25.96 -37.67
N ASN A 59 0.94 24.96 -37.92
CA ASN A 59 -0.29 24.71 -37.19
C ASN A 59 0.00 24.42 -35.70
N THR A 60 1.02 23.58 -35.38
CA THR A 60 1.41 23.27 -34.02
C THR A 60 1.93 24.51 -33.28
N LYS A 61 2.73 25.35 -33.94
CA LYS A 61 3.20 26.61 -33.38
C LYS A 61 2.04 27.55 -33.05
N MET A 62 1.02 27.60 -33.92
CA MET A 62 -0.18 28.42 -33.72
C MET A 62 -1.01 27.90 -32.53
N ILE A 63 -1.20 26.57 -32.42
CA ILE A 63 -1.89 25.93 -31.30
C ILE A 63 -1.18 26.24 -29.98
N VAL A 64 0.11 26.03 -29.92
CA VAL A 64 0.91 26.27 -28.71
C VAL A 64 0.88 27.75 -28.30
N ARG A 65 0.99 28.69 -29.25
CA ARG A 65 0.84 30.12 -28.96
C ARG A 65 -0.53 30.46 -28.39
N ASN A 66 -1.59 29.88 -28.94
CA ASN A 66 -2.95 30.09 -28.46
C ASN A 66 -3.17 29.48 -27.06
N LEU A 67 -2.65 28.29 -26.82
CA LEU A 67 -2.69 27.65 -25.50
C LEU A 67 -1.99 28.51 -24.42
N MET A 68 -0.84 29.07 -24.76
CA MET A 68 -0.04 29.90 -23.88
C MET A 68 -0.52 31.34 -23.73
N ARG A 69 -1.48 31.77 -24.53
CA ARG A 69 -2.11 33.09 -24.38
C ARG A 69 -2.85 33.22 -23.04
N ASN A 70 -3.50 32.13 -22.59
CA ASN A 70 -4.22 32.07 -21.33
C ASN A 70 -3.52 31.08 -20.34
N ARG A 71 -2.25 31.38 -20.00
CA ARG A 71 -1.36 30.50 -19.23
C ARG A 71 -2.00 29.93 -17.96
N MET A 72 -2.63 30.77 -17.15
CA MET A 72 -3.22 30.34 -15.88
C MET A 72 -4.33 29.31 -16.08
N ARG A 73 -5.18 29.49 -17.08
CA ARG A 73 -6.26 28.55 -17.42
C ARG A 73 -5.69 27.21 -17.89
N THR A 74 -4.71 27.25 -18.81
CA THR A 74 -4.06 26.05 -19.34
C THR A 74 -3.36 25.26 -18.23
N VAL A 75 -2.64 25.96 -17.31
CA VAL A 75 -1.99 25.33 -16.16
C VAL A 75 -3.03 24.70 -15.23
N MET A 76 -4.12 25.42 -14.88
CA MET A 76 -5.19 24.89 -14.04
C MET A 76 -5.82 23.62 -14.61
N SER A 77 -6.13 23.63 -15.93
CA SER A 77 -6.68 22.45 -16.58
C SER A 77 -5.69 21.30 -16.65
N PHE A 78 -4.42 21.59 -16.90
CA PHE A 78 -3.37 20.56 -16.89
C PHE A 78 -3.19 19.94 -15.50
N VAL A 79 -3.14 20.76 -14.47
CA VAL A 79 -3.06 20.28 -13.06
C VAL A 79 -4.31 19.46 -12.71
N GLY A 80 -5.51 19.92 -13.09
CA GLY A 80 -6.75 19.17 -12.85
C GLY A 80 -6.75 17.79 -13.48
N VAL A 81 -6.39 17.69 -14.76
CA VAL A 81 -6.29 16.40 -15.48
C VAL A 81 -5.19 15.52 -14.87
N LEU A 82 -4.05 16.11 -14.50
CA LEU A 82 -2.95 15.39 -13.88
C LEU A 82 -3.37 14.79 -12.52
N CYS A 83 -4.08 15.57 -11.69
CA CYS A 83 -4.61 15.06 -10.42
C CYS A 83 -5.62 13.92 -10.61
N CYS A 84 -6.51 14.04 -11.61
CA CYS A 84 -7.46 12.96 -11.93
C CYS A 84 -6.72 11.67 -12.37
N ASN A 85 -5.71 11.79 -13.24
CA ASN A 85 -4.90 10.65 -13.64
C ASN A 85 -4.11 10.03 -12.47
N ALA A 86 -3.56 10.86 -11.59
CA ALA A 86 -2.87 10.38 -10.39
C ALA A 86 -3.81 9.57 -9.48
N LEU A 87 -5.06 10.01 -9.30
CA LEU A 87 -6.06 9.27 -8.54
C LEU A 87 -6.40 7.92 -9.18
N ILE A 88 -6.54 7.86 -10.50
CA ILE A 88 -6.82 6.62 -11.23
C ILE A 88 -5.65 5.64 -11.08
N ILE A 89 -4.42 6.09 -11.28
CA ILE A 89 -3.22 5.26 -11.14
C ILE A 89 -3.06 4.77 -9.69
N ALA A 90 -3.29 5.63 -8.70
CA ALA A 90 -3.23 5.26 -7.30
C ALA A 90 -4.29 4.21 -6.94
N SER A 91 -5.52 4.36 -7.44
CA SER A 91 -6.62 3.42 -7.21
C SER A 91 -6.32 2.03 -7.79
N LEU A 92 -5.93 1.95 -9.05
CA LEU A 92 -5.61 0.68 -9.71
C LEU A 92 -4.35 0.05 -9.13
N GLY A 93 -3.30 0.85 -8.88
CA GLY A 93 -2.05 0.36 -8.31
C GLY A 93 -2.21 -0.19 -6.88
N LEU A 94 -3.09 0.41 -6.08
CA LEU A 94 -3.39 -0.11 -4.76
C LEU A 94 -4.12 -1.46 -4.84
N GLN A 95 -5.10 -1.58 -5.73
CA GLN A 95 -5.83 -2.82 -5.95
C GLN A 95 -4.88 -3.96 -6.37
N ASP A 96 -4.00 -3.71 -7.35
CA ASP A 96 -3.00 -4.69 -7.80
C ASP A 96 -2.04 -5.08 -6.66
N SER A 97 -1.58 -4.11 -5.88
CA SER A 97 -0.67 -4.35 -4.75
C SER A 97 -1.29 -5.24 -3.68
N VAL A 98 -2.56 -5.04 -3.39
CA VAL A 98 -3.26 -5.82 -2.36
C VAL A 98 -3.58 -7.23 -2.85
N ASN A 99 -4.00 -7.41 -4.09
CA ASN A 99 -4.20 -8.73 -4.69
C ASN A 99 -2.88 -9.54 -4.69
N ALA A 100 -1.77 -8.90 -5.06
CA ALA A 100 -0.46 -9.54 -5.02
C ALA A 100 -0.03 -9.90 -3.58
N LEU A 101 -0.39 -9.08 -2.59
CA LEU A 101 -0.13 -9.37 -1.17
C LEU A 101 -0.91 -10.61 -0.71
N ALA A 102 -2.20 -10.69 -1.01
CA ALA A 102 -3.05 -11.82 -0.66
C ALA A 102 -2.53 -13.13 -1.28
N GLU A 103 -2.24 -13.12 -2.58
CA GLU A 103 -1.70 -14.29 -3.28
C GLU A 103 -0.35 -14.74 -2.71
N ASN A 104 0.59 -13.82 -2.53
CA ASN A 104 1.93 -14.16 -2.05
C ASN A 104 1.92 -14.67 -0.61
N HIS A 105 1.09 -14.10 0.27
CA HIS A 105 1.04 -14.51 1.66
C HIS A 105 0.29 -15.85 1.84
N TYR A 106 -0.98 -15.90 1.43
CA TYR A 106 -1.83 -17.05 1.75
C TYR A 106 -1.63 -18.26 0.82
N THR A 107 -1.15 -18.06 -0.41
CA THR A 107 -0.98 -19.16 -1.37
C THR A 107 0.45 -19.67 -1.44
N LYS A 108 1.44 -18.78 -1.29
CA LYS A 108 2.86 -19.15 -1.49
C LYS A 108 3.63 -19.27 -0.18
N ALA A 109 3.41 -18.39 0.79
CA ALA A 109 4.15 -18.40 2.05
C ALA A 109 3.59 -19.40 3.06
N LEU A 110 2.26 -19.53 3.16
CA LEU A 110 1.61 -20.50 4.01
C LEU A 110 1.33 -21.80 3.22
N CYS A 111 2.13 -22.82 3.51
CA CYS A 111 2.06 -24.11 2.82
C CYS A 111 1.30 -25.18 3.63
N TYR A 112 0.44 -24.77 4.56
CA TYR A 112 -0.44 -25.61 5.37
C TYR A 112 -1.92 -25.32 5.09
N ASP A 113 -2.78 -26.26 5.40
CA ASP A 113 -4.23 -26.12 5.15
C ASP A 113 -4.99 -25.68 6.39
N VAL A 114 -4.51 -26.08 7.59
CA VAL A 114 -5.13 -25.75 8.88
C VAL A 114 -4.05 -25.42 9.90
N ARG A 115 -4.31 -24.41 10.71
CA ARG A 115 -3.54 -24.05 11.90
C ARG A 115 -4.43 -24.23 13.11
N ALA A 116 -4.01 -25.05 14.05
CA ALA A 116 -4.61 -25.19 15.37
C ALA A 116 -3.80 -24.39 16.38
N ASP A 117 -4.38 -23.35 16.94
CA ASP A 117 -3.77 -22.58 18.02
C ASP A 117 -4.04 -23.27 19.34
N LEU A 118 -3.03 -23.37 20.20
CA LEU A 118 -3.09 -24.04 21.50
C LEU A 118 -3.34 -23.01 22.62
N THR A 119 -4.12 -23.39 23.62
CA THR A 119 -4.45 -22.54 24.79
C THR A 119 -3.20 -22.17 25.61
N GLY A 120 -2.10 -22.91 25.46
CA GLY A 120 -0.84 -22.67 26.18
C GLY A 120 0.34 -23.35 25.53
N GLU A 121 1.46 -23.31 26.22
CA GLU A 121 2.67 -24.04 25.79
C GLU A 121 2.55 -25.50 26.19
N THR A 122 2.82 -26.42 25.27
CA THR A 122 2.75 -27.87 25.50
C THR A 122 4.06 -28.54 25.14
N ASP A 123 4.37 -29.65 25.83
CA ASP A 123 5.55 -30.49 25.54
C ASP A 123 5.16 -31.68 24.62
N GLU A 124 3.97 -31.67 24.05
CA GLU A 124 3.42 -32.84 23.35
C GLU A 124 3.61 -32.84 21.82
N ALA A 125 4.55 -32.06 21.28
CA ALA A 125 4.79 -31.98 19.84
C ALA A 125 4.91 -33.34 19.14
N GLU A 126 5.63 -34.29 19.76
CA GLU A 126 5.84 -35.62 19.24
C GLU A 126 4.56 -36.49 19.31
N SER A 127 3.72 -36.25 20.32
CA SER A 127 2.44 -36.93 20.47
C SER A 127 1.46 -36.50 19.38
N TYR A 128 1.41 -35.22 19.04
CA TYR A 128 0.56 -34.68 17.96
C TYR A 128 0.94 -35.25 16.60
N ARG A 129 2.25 -35.39 16.29
CA ARG A 129 2.71 -36.01 15.03
C ARG A 129 2.28 -37.46 14.88
N ARG A 130 2.20 -38.21 15.99
CA ARG A 130 1.81 -39.61 15.97
C ARG A 130 0.31 -39.81 15.93
N ARG A 131 -0.44 -38.92 16.55
CA ARG A 131 -1.89 -39.05 16.70
C ARG A 131 -2.65 -38.49 15.51
N LEU A 132 -2.22 -37.37 14.99
CA LEU A 132 -2.96 -36.65 13.97
C LEU A 132 -2.77 -37.25 12.58
N ASP A 133 -3.89 -37.71 12.00
CA ASP A 133 -3.90 -38.29 10.65
C ASP A 133 -3.93 -37.19 9.58
N ALA A 134 -2.75 -36.68 9.25
CA ALA A 134 -2.54 -35.67 8.24
C ALA A 134 -1.31 -36.00 7.38
N LYS A 135 -1.25 -35.48 6.16
CA LYS A 135 -0.10 -35.66 5.27
C LYS A 135 1.18 -35.04 5.81
N GLY A 136 1.04 -34.03 6.64
CA GLY A 136 2.15 -33.36 7.33
C GLY A 136 1.64 -32.66 8.57
N VAL A 137 2.44 -32.73 9.65
CA VAL A 137 2.21 -32.08 10.93
C VAL A 137 3.52 -31.41 11.34
N GLU A 138 3.48 -30.09 11.48
CA GLU A 138 4.62 -29.29 11.98
C GLU A 138 4.15 -28.44 13.17
N CYS A 139 5.02 -28.31 14.16
CA CYS A 139 4.74 -27.52 15.36
C CYS A 139 5.53 -26.22 15.31
N ILE A 140 4.92 -25.12 15.74
CA ILE A 140 5.57 -23.83 15.87
C ILE A 140 5.36 -23.29 17.29
N MET A 141 6.34 -22.53 17.77
CA MET A 141 6.23 -21.79 19.01
C MET A 141 6.30 -20.31 18.71
N GLU A 142 5.31 -19.57 19.16
CA GLU A 142 5.25 -18.12 18.98
C GLU A 142 5.29 -17.43 20.34
N LYS A 143 6.20 -16.45 20.48
CA LYS A 143 6.33 -15.65 21.70
C LYS A 143 6.40 -14.17 21.35
N SER A 144 5.57 -13.38 22.02
CA SER A 144 5.67 -11.93 21.96
C SER A 144 6.86 -11.47 22.79
N LEU A 145 7.69 -10.59 22.23
CA LEU A 145 8.86 -10.04 22.92
C LEU A 145 9.13 -8.61 22.45
N SER A 146 9.99 -7.91 23.20
CA SER A 146 10.52 -6.62 22.78
C SER A 146 11.93 -6.79 22.25
N ALA A 147 12.12 -6.49 20.97
CA ALA A 147 13.41 -6.49 20.30
C ALA A 147 14.02 -5.08 20.38
N ARG A 148 15.24 -4.99 20.89
CA ARG A 148 15.97 -3.73 21.04
C ARG A 148 17.26 -3.76 20.28
N SER A 149 17.46 -2.74 19.45
CA SER A 149 18.75 -2.40 18.85
C SER A 149 19.46 -1.32 19.66
N ALA A 150 20.57 -0.82 19.16
CA ALA A 150 21.29 0.30 19.78
C ALA A 150 20.46 1.61 19.79
N THR A 151 19.57 1.78 18.83
CA THR A 151 18.83 3.04 18.57
C THR A 151 17.33 2.93 18.90
N GLU A 152 16.71 1.78 18.61
CA GLU A 152 15.25 1.61 18.63
C GLU A 152 14.84 0.32 19.38
N SER A 153 13.59 0.33 19.87
CA SER A 153 12.95 -0.84 20.50
C SER A 153 11.55 -1.03 19.97
N ARG A 154 11.19 -2.28 19.64
CA ARG A 154 9.86 -2.62 19.11
C ARG A 154 9.36 -3.94 19.68
N THR A 155 8.10 -3.98 20.06
CA THR A 155 7.43 -5.24 20.37
C THR A 155 7.15 -5.98 19.07
N THR A 156 7.52 -7.25 19.03
CA THR A 156 7.41 -8.11 17.85
C THR A 156 7.16 -9.56 18.24
N LEU A 157 6.82 -10.38 17.25
CA LEU A 157 6.61 -11.80 17.44
C LEU A 157 7.91 -12.55 17.07
N LEU A 158 8.29 -13.50 17.92
CA LEU A 158 9.30 -14.50 17.60
C LEU A 158 8.59 -15.79 17.25
N THR A 159 8.82 -16.30 16.05
CA THR A 159 8.35 -17.60 15.59
C THR A 159 9.51 -18.58 15.57
N VAL A 160 9.45 -19.58 16.43
CA VAL A 160 10.42 -20.68 16.48
C VAL A 160 9.84 -21.87 15.74
N VAL A 161 10.60 -22.40 14.81
CA VAL A 161 10.20 -23.50 13.96
C VAL A 161 11.10 -24.71 14.15
N GLU A 162 10.61 -25.88 13.77
CA GLU A 162 11.41 -27.10 13.83
C GLU A 162 12.40 -27.20 12.68
N PRO A 163 13.49 -27.97 12.84
CA PRO A 163 14.45 -28.21 11.77
C PRO A 163 13.80 -28.87 10.55
N GLY A 164 14.07 -28.31 9.35
CA GLY A 164 13.54 -28.86 8.10
C GLY A 164 12.05 -28.58 7.88
N GLN A 165 11.49 -27.58 8.57
CA GLN A 165 10.12 -27.14 8.36
C GLN A 165 9.86 -26.78 6.88
N THR A 166 8.64 -27.05 6.40
CA THR A 166 8.26 -26.84 4.99
C THR A 166 6.97 -26.03 4.83
N MET A 167 6.22 -25.86 5.92
CA MET A 167 4.87 -25.29 5.90
C MET A 167 4.85 -23.78 6.07
N LEU A 168 5.91 -23.19 6.65
CA LEU A 168 6.05 -21.76 6.82
C LEU A 168 7.25 -21.25 6.04
N ARG A 169 7.03 -20.50 4.99
CA ARG A 169 8.10 -19.97 4.13
C ARG A 169 8.10 -18.46 4.14
N VAL A 170 9.27 -17.87 4.24
CA VAL A 170 9.48 -16.44 4.26
C VAL A 170 10.28 -16.02 3.02
N GLY A 171 9.76 -15.07 2.26
CA GLY A 171 10.45 -14.62 1.03
C GLY A 171 9.57 -13.74 0.16
N LYS A 172 10.18 -13.07 -0.80
CA LYS A 172 9.49 -12.16 -1.71
C LYS A 172 9.21 -12.86 -3.04
N ASN A 173 7.95 -12.87 -3.45
CA ASN A 173 7.48 -13.48 -4.69
C ASN A 173 7.88 -14.97 -4.79
N GLU A 174 8.63 -15.30 -5.83
CA GLU A 174 9.05 -16.67 -6.13
C GLU A 174 10.32 -17.12 -5.37
N THR A 175 11.02 -16.18 -4.73
CA THR A 175 12.21 -16.47 -3.92
C THR A 175 11.82 -16.71 -2.47
N LEU A 176 11.17 -17.86 -2.21
CA LEU A 176 10.94 -18.32 -0.86
C LEU A 176 12.26 -18.87 -0.29
N VAL A 177 12.60 -18.42 0.90
CA VAL A 177 13.87 -18.74 1.56
C VAL A 177 13.57 -19.51 2.84
N ASP A 178 14.27 -20.60 3.04
CA ASP A 178 14.17 -21.38 4.25
C ASP A 178 14.92 -20.66 5.40
N ILE A 179 14.45 -20.83 6.62
CA ILE A 179 15.10 -20.31 7.81
C ILE A 179 16.39 -21.07 8.04
N LEU A 180 17.52 -20.35 8.06
CA LEU A 180 18.83 -20.96 8.20
C LEU A 180 19.04 -21.49 9.63
N PRO A 181 19.54 -22.72 9.77
CA PRO A 181 19.89 -23.27 11.08
C PRO A 181 21.02 -22.48 11.76
N GLY A 182 20.94 -22.39 13.08
CA GLY A 182 21.97 -21.75 13.91
C GLY A 182 21.96 -20.23 13.92
N GLY A 183 20.91 -19.58 13.37
CA GLY A 183 20.81 -18.13 13.32
C GLY A 183 19.40 -17.60 13.59
N THR A 184 19.30 -16.28 13.61
CA THR A 184 18.02 -15.57 13.71
C THR A 184 17.76 -14.80 12.43
N ALA A 185 16.64 -15.06 11.79
CA ALA A 185 16.15 -14.30 10.67
C ALA A 185 15.23 -13.17 11.16
N ILE A 186 15.34 -12.00 10.53
CA ILE A 186 14.51 -10.83 10.81
C ILE A 186 13.79 -10.40 9.54
N THR A 187 12.54 -9.96 9.65
CA THR A 187 11.83 -9.42 8.50
C THR A 187 12.41 -8.07 8.08
N GLU A 188 12.43 -7.82 6.75
CA GLU A 188 13.03 -6.62 6.14
C GLU A 188 12.52 -5.31 6.77
N LYS A 189 11.20 -5.19 6.94
CA LYS A 189 10.60 -3.98 7.51
C LYS A 189 10.95 -3.78 8.99
N LEU A 190 11.04 -4.87 9.75
CA LEU A 190 11.47 -4.81 11.15
C LEU A 190 12.96 -4.46 11.25
N ALA A 191 13.79 -5.02 10.36
CA ALA A 191 15.21 -4.69 10.28
C ALA A 191 15.44 -3.21 9.94
N GLN A 192 14.68 -2.66 8.99
CA GLN A 192 14.71 -1.22 8.67
C GLN A 192 14.26 -0.36 9.85
N THR A 193 13.22 -0.76 10.57
CA THR A 193 12.70 0.00 11.73
C THR A 193 13.67 -0.01 12.90
N LEU A 194 14.36 -1.13 13.14
CA LEU A 194 15.37 -1.28 14.20
C LEU A 194 16.77 -0.82 13.76
N GLU A 195 16.93 -0.42 12.50
CA GLU A 195 18.20 0.00 11.87
C GLU A 195 19.31 -1.06 12.02
N VAL A 196 18.96 -2.33 11.77
CA VAL A 196 19.88 -3.47 11.90
C VAL A 196 20.11 -4.17 10.55
N SER A 197 21.30 -4.76 10.42
CA SER A 197 21.77 -5.48 9.23
C SER A 197 22.20 -6.91 9.59
N VAL A 198 22.43 -7.73 8.58
CA VAL A 198 22.98 -9.07 8.77
C VAL A 198 24.36 -8.97 9.43
N GLY A 199 24.53 -9.68 10.53
CA GLY A 199 25.75 -9.67 11.34
C GLY A 199 25.61 -8.89 12.64
N ASP A 200 24.65 -8.01 12.75
CA ASP A 200 24.37 -7.23 13.97
C ASP A 200 23.77 -8.11 15.09
N THR A 201 23.89 -7.61 16.32
CA THR A 201 23.35 -8.26 17.50
C THR A 201 22.12 -7.50 17.99
N LEU A 202 21.06 -8.24 18.26
CA LEU A 202 19.80 -7.73 18.79
C LEU A 202 19.58 -8.22 20.21
N GLU A 203 19.06 -7.38 21.08
CA GLU A 203 18.68 -7.74 22.44
C GLU A 203 17.17 -8.03 22.49
N LEU A 204 16.81 -9.23 22.96
CA LEU A 204 15.44 -9.70 23.07
C LEU A 204 15.03 -9.70 24.54
N PHE A 205 13.95 -9.00 24.85
CA PHE A 205 13.34 -8.94 26.18
C PHE A 205 12.03 -9.72 26.16
N PHE A 206 11.96 -10.76 26.98
CA PHE A 206 10.73 -11.53 27.14
C PHE A 206 9.87 -10.97 28.24
N PRO A 207 8.52 -11.05 28.15
CA PRO A 207 7.65 -10.60 29.23
C PRO A 207 7.95 -11.33 30.54
N GLY A 208 8.19 -10.57 31.61
CA GLY A 208 8.51 -11.12 32.94
C GLY A 208 9.98 -11.48 33.16
N ASP A 209 10.86 -11.20 32.20
CA ASP A 209 12.30 -11.47 32.30
C ASP A 209 13.08 -10.15 32.12
N ASP A 210 13.89 -9.77 33.11
CA ASP A 210 14.66 -8.53 33.06
C ASP A 210 15.98 -8.69 32.29
N ASP A 211 16.45 -9.93 32.10
CA ASP A 211 17.72 -10.21 31.44
C ASP A 211 17.53 -10.37 29.91
N PRO A 212 18.14 -9.49 29.11
CA PRO A 212 18.04 -9.58 27.66
C PRO A 212 18.83 -10.78 27.09
N VAL A 213 18.24 -11.42 26.12
CA VAL A 213 18.93 -12.45 25.31
C VAL A 213 19.53 -11.79 24.09
N ARG A 214 20.82 -11.99 23.87
CA ARG A 214 21.51 -11.48 22.67
C ARG A 214 21.49 -12.50 21.56
N VAL A 215 20.91 -12.11 20.43
CA VAL A 215 20.88 -12.94 19.23
C VAL A 215 21.58 -12.24 18.08
N LYS A 216 22.27 -13.01 17.25
CA LYS A 216 22.91 -12.49 16.04
C LYS A 216 21.98 -12.65 14.86
N ILE A 217 21.77 -11.58 14.10
CA ILE A 217 20.98 -11.62 12.86
C ILE A 217 21.84 -12.25 11.78
N THR A 218 21.36 -13.37 11.25
CA THR A 218 22.05 -14.12 10.18
C THR A 218 21.40 -13.92 8.83
N GLN A 219 20.12 -13.55 8.81
CA GLN A 219 19.34 -13.46 7.58
C GLN A 219 18.27 -12.37 7.69
N ILE A 220 18.09 -11.62 6.58
CA ILE A 220 16.93 -10.74 6.41
C ILE A 220 15.98 -11.42 5.44
N VAL A 221 14.73 -11.61 5.88
CA VAL A 221 13.68 -12.29 5.14
C VAL A 221 12.52 -11.35 4.86
N TYR A 222 11.68 -11.71 3.92
CA TYR A 222 10.50 -10.92 3.58
C TYR A 222 9.23 -11.64 4.02
N ASN A 223 8.39 -10.93 4.78
CA ASN A 223 7.02 -11.35 5.06
C ASN A 223 6.10 -10.14 4.85
N SER A 224 5.06 -10.31 4.05
CA SER A 224 4.17 -9.22 3.66
C SER A 224 3.21 -8.80 4.77
N VAL A 225 2.80 -9.74 5.62
CA VAL A 225 1.73 -9.54 6.62
C VAL A 225 2.31 -9.45 8.02
N SER A 226 3.07 -10.45 8.44
CA SER A 226 3.61 -10.53 9.79
C SER A 226 5.04 -10.04 9.85
N GLN A 227 5.30 -9.07 10.73
CA GLN A 227 6.67 -8.60 10.98
C GLN A 227 7.19 -9.25 12.25
N GLY A 228 8.34 -9.92 12.16
CA GLY A 228 8.85 -10.67 13.29
C GLY A 228 10.25 -11.21 13.11
N LEU A 229 10.63 -12.01 14.07
CA LEU A 229 11.86 -12.78 14.12
C LEU A 229 11.54 -14.25 13.89
N TYR A 230 12.43 -14.95 13.23
CA TYR A 230 12.32 -16.38 12.98
C TYR A 230 13.61 -17.06 13.40
N MET A 231 13.50 -18.19 14.07
CA MET A 231 14.65 -19.05 14.40
C MET A 231 14.26 -20.52 14.46
N GLU A 232 15.24 -21.38 14.36
CA GLU A 232 15.08 -22.82 14.51
C GLU A 232 15.06 -23.22 15.99
N SER A 233 14.36 -24.29 16.37
CA SER A 233 14.25 -24.79 17.75
C SER A 233 15.61 -25.06 18.38
N GLY A 234 16.59 -25.61 17.62
CA GLY A 234 17.94 -25.80 18.12
C GLY A 234 18.65 -24.50 18.48
N THR A 235 18.39 -23.42 17.75
CA THR A 235 18.90 -22.09 18.11
C THR A 235 18.25 -21.59 19.38
N TRP A 236 16.92 -21.75 19.52
CA TRP A 236 16.16 -21.39 20.71
C TRP A 236 16.70 -22.08 21.98
N GLU A 237 16.87 -23.41 21.93
CA GLU A 237 17.37 -24.18 23.05
C GLU A 237 18.79 -23.78 23.47
N SER A 238 19.63 -23.39 22.51
CA SER A 238 20.99 -22.89 22.77
C SER A 238 21.01 -21.59 23.60
N LEU A 239 19.91 -20.79 23.52
CA LEU A 239 19.75 -19.56 24.31
C LEU A 239 19.40 -19.82 25.78
N ARG A 240 19.18 -21.08 26.18
CA ARG A 240 18.84 -21.53 27.55
C ARG A 240 17.60 -20.84 28.14
N LYS A 241 16.63 -20.49 27.29
CA LYS A 241 15.34 -19.90 27.70
C LYS A 241 14.21 -20.92 27.84
N GLY A 242 14.51 -22.19 27.80
CA GLY A 242 13.57 -23.30 27.96
C GLY A 242 13.57 -24.23 26.74
N ALA A 243 12.85 -25.32 26.85
CA ALA A 243 12.62 -26.24 25.75
C ALA A 243 11.72 -25.60 24.67
N PHE A 244 11.73 -26.17 23.49
CA PHE A 244 10.78 -25.86 22.44
C PHE A 244 9.40 -26.37 22.86
N MET A 245 8.47 -25.43 23.14
CA MET A 245 7.10 -25.74 23.58
C MET A 245 6.13 -25.14 22.55
N PRO A 246 5.51 -25.96 21.71
CA PRO A 246 4.58 -25.51 20.69
C PRO A 246 3.42 -24.68 21.26
N THR A 247 3.07 -23.64 20.54
CA THR A 247 1.87 -22.84 20.75
C THR A 247 0.86 -22.97 19.61
N ALA A 248 1.28 -23.54 18.48
CA ALA A 248 0.38 -23.86 17.38
C ALA A 248 0.88 -25.08 16.58
N ILE A 249 -0.07 -25.77 15.97
CA ILE A 249 0.15 -26.94 15.11
C ILE A 249 -0.28 -26.57 13.69
N LEU A 250 0.61 -26.79 12.73
CA LEU A 250 0.33 -26.60 11.30
C LEU A 250 0.06 -27.97 10.68
N LEU A 251 -1.00 -28.08 9.91
CA LEU A 251 -1.47 -29.33 9.32
C LEU A 251 -1.64 -29.18 7.81
N LYS A 252 -1.13 -30.17 7.10
CA LYS A 252 -1.30 -30.29 5.65
C LYS A 252 -2.08 -31.54 5.31
N GLY A 253 -3.18 -31.36 4.55
CA GLY A 253 -4.07 -32.46 4.14
C GLY A 253 -4.67 -33.24 5.31
N PRO A 254 -5.21 -32.59 6.37
CA PRO A 254 -5.83 -33.29 7.49
C PRO A 254 -7.06 -34.04 7.02
N THR A 255 -7.33 -35.23 7.63
CA THR A 255 -8.57 -35.97 7.41
C THR A 255 -9.70 -35.37 8.24
N GLN A 256 -10.97 -35.67 7.89
CA GLN A 256 -12.10 -35.21 8.67
C GLN A 256 -12.06 -35.76 10.11
N ALA A 257 -11.54 -36.98 10.31
CA ALA A 257 -11.35 -37.55 11.63
C ALA A 257 -10.32 -36.75 12.45
N CYS A 258 -9.23 -36.34 11.83
CA CYS A 258 -8.22 -35.47 12.45
C CYS A 258 -8.80 -34.13 12.89
N LEU A 259 -9.61 -33.48 12.05
CA LEU A 259 -10.27 -32.21 12.39
C LEU A 259 -11.24 -32.38 13.57
N SER A 260 -12.02 -33.46 13.58
CA SER A 260 -12.96 -33.76 14.71
C SER A 260 -12.18 -34.06 16.00
N GLU A 261 -11.02 -34.68 15.91
CA GLU A 261 -10.15 -34.96 17.06
C GLU A 261 -9.59 -33.65 17.62
N LEU A 262 -9.11 -32.76 16.77
CA LEU A 262 -8.58 -31.46 17.18
C LEU A 262 -9.64 -30.56 17.82
N ASP A 263 -10.84 -30.54 17.26
CA ASP A 263 -11.98 -29.77 17.79
C ASP A 263 -12.46 -30.28 19.16
N ALA A 264 -12.21 -31.57 19.45
CA ALA A 264 -12.52 -32.20 20.73
C ALA A 264 -11.42 -32.08 21.80
N MET A 265 -10.24 -31.56 21.44
CA MET A 265 -9.14 -31.37 22.37
C MET A 265 -9.32 -30.06 23.18
N GLU A 266 -9.31 -30.16 24.51
CA GLU A 266 -9.37 -28.98 25.41
C GLU A 266 -8.17 -28.04 25.26
N GLU A 267 -7.07 -28.53 24.73
CA GLU A 267 -5.83 -27.80 24.51
C GLU A 267 -5.87 -26.92 23.24
N VAL A 268 -6.81 -27.15 22.33
CA VAL A 268 -6.98 -26.38 21.11
C VAL A 268 -7.96 -25.24 21.37
N ASP A 269 -7.46 -24.02 21.24
CA ASP A 269 -8.27 -22.81 21.41
C ASP A 269 -9.07 -22.49 20.14
N GLN A 270 -8.41 -22.54 18.99
CA GLN A 270 -9.01 -22.16 17.73
C GLN A 270 -8.39 -22.91 16.53
N LEU A 271 -9.25 -23.27 15.58
CA LEU A 271 -8.83 -23.76 14.27
C LEU A 271 -8.94 -22.63 13.23
N ASN A 272 -7.84 -22.36 12.57
CA ASN A 272 -7.71 -21.30 11.57
C ASN A 272 -7.35 -21.88 10.21
N TRP A 273 -8.12 -21.51 9.18
CA TRP A 273 -7.84 -21.89 7.79
C TRP A 273 -7.27 -20.70 7.02
N PRO A 274 -6.07 -20.81 6.44
CA PRO A 274 -5.52 -19.76 5.58
C PRO A 274 -6.45 -19.38 4.42
N VAL A 275 -7.21 -20.35 3.90
CA VAL A 275 -8.19 -20.11 2.83
C VAL A 275 -9.32 -19.20 3.29
N ASP A 276 -9.82 -19.38 4.49
CA ASP A 276 -10.90 -18.55 5.05
C ASP A 276 -10.37 -17.12 5.32
N GLN A 277 -9.18 -17.00 5.89
CA GLN A 277 -8.53 -15.73 6.10
C GLN A 277 -8.25 -15.01 4.76
N ALA A 278 -7.83 -15.74 3.74
CA ALA A 278 -7.68 -15.19 2.39
C ALA A 278 -9.02 -14.71 1.80
N GLN A 279 -10.11 -15.43 2.03
CA GLN A 279 -11.45 -15.03 1.59
C GLN A 279 -11.96 -13.81 2.34
N GLU A 280 -11.78 -13.73 3.65
CA GLU A 280 -12.13 -12.56 4.44
C GLU A 280 -11.35 -11.31 3.95
N LEU A 281 -10.05 -11.48 3.75
CA LEU A 281 -9.22 -10.40 3.18
C LEU A 281 -9.74 -10.00 1.80
N THR A 282 -10.02 -10.96 0.92
CA THR A 282 -10.55 -10.68 -0.43
C THR A 282 -11.89 -9.95 -0.37
N GLN A 283 -12.80 -10.32 0.53
CA GLN A 283 -14.07 -9.61 0.71
C GLN A 283 -13.86 -8.15 1.20
N MET A 284 -12.94 -7.94 2.14
CA MET A 284 -12.58 -6.57 2.56
C MET A 284 -12.01 -5.77 1.40
N LEU A 285 -11.22 -6.40 0.54
CA LEU A 285 -10.63 -5.79 -0.65
C LEU A 285 -11.66 -5.47 -1.72
N ASP A 286 -12.65 -6.32 -1.93
CA ASP A 286 -13.76 -6.07 -2.86
C ASP A 286 -14.60 -4.87 -2.43
N MET A 287 -14.81 -4.71 -1.12
CA MET A 287 -15.43 -3.49 -0.59
C MET A 287 -14.58 -2.24 -0.87
N LEU A 288 -13.27 -2.31 -0.63
CA LEU A 288 -12.34 -1.22 -0.96
C LEU A 288 -12.28 -0.97 -2.47
N ALA A 289 -12.25 -2.02 -3.29
CA ALA A 289 -12.28 -1.91 -4.75
C ALA A 289 -13.53 -1.17 -5.25
N SER A 290 -14.69 -1.40 -4.63
CA SER A 290 -15.92 -0.67 -4.93
C SER A 290 -15.80 0.83 -4.65
N ILE A 291 -15.18 1.18 -3.53
CA ILE A 291 -14.90 2.58 -3.16
C ILE A 291 -13.92 3.21 -4.17
N PHE A 292 -12.85 2.49 -4.54
CA PHE A 292 -11.89 2.98 -5.53
C PHE A 292 -12.51 3.12 -6.92
N ALA A 293 -13.40 2.20 -7.32
CA ALA A 293 -14.14 2.30 -8.58
C ALA A 293 -15.02 3.56 -8.59
N MET A 294 -15.69 3.86 -7.48
CA MET A 294 -16.50 5.09 -7.34
C MET A 294 -15.63 6.36 -7.42
N ILE A 295 -14.48 6.37 -6.72
CA ILE A 295 -13.52 7.50 -6.79
C ILE A 295 -13.01 7.68 -8.23
N THR A 296 -12.69 6.59 -8.92
CA THR A 296 -12.25 6.60 -10.32
C THR A 296 -13.32 7.17 -11.23
N LEU A 297 -14.59 6.78 -11.06
CA LEU A 297 -15.71 7.32 -11.83
C LEU A 297 -15.88 8.82 -11.61
N ILE A 298 -15.80 9.28 -10.36
CA ILE A 298 -15.88 10.71 -10.00
C ILE A 298 -14.70 11.47 -10.61
N ALA A 299 -13.49 10.93 -10.54
CA ALA A 299 -12.29 11.54 -11.14
C ALA A 299 -12.43 11.66 -12.66
N LEU A 300 -12.97 10.64 -13.32
CA LEU A 300 -13.23 10.66 -14.76
C LEU A 300 -14.28 11.71 -15.14
N ALA A 301 -15.39 11.77 -14.39
CA ALA A 301 -16.42 12.79 -14.59
C ALA A 301 -15.85 14.21 -14.38
N LEU A 302 -15.03 14.42 -13.36
CA LEU A 302 -14.37 15.70 -13.11
C LEU A 302 -13.41 16.08 -14.25
N ALA A 303 -12.61 15.13 -14.74
CA ALA A 303 -11.73 15.35 -15.88
C ALA A 303 -12.52 15.75 -17.13
N PHE A 304 -13.65 15.09 -17.38
CA PHE A 304 -14.56 15.43 -18.47
C PHE A 304 -15.10 16.86 -18.35
N VAL A 305 -15.59 17.24 -17.18
CA VAL A 305 -16.10 18.60 -16.90
C VAL A 305 -15.01 19.66 -17.12
N ILE A 306 -13.78 19.40 -16.66
CA ILE A 306 -12.65 20.32 -16.87
C ILE A 306 -12.35 20.49 -18.35
N CYS A 307 -12.25 19.38 -19.10
CA CYS A 307 -12.00 19.40 -20.53
C CYS A 307 -13.14 20.08 -21.31
N TYR A 308 -14.40 19.80 -20.96
CA TYR A 308 -15.57 20.41 -21.54
C TYR A 308 -15.60 21.93 -21.34
N ASN A 309 -15.41 22.39 -20.10
CA ASN A 309 -15.35 23.81 -19.77
C ASN A 309 -14.22 24.52 -20.53
N MET A 310 -13.06 23.89 -20.64
CA MET A 310 -11.93 24.43 -21.40
C MET A 310 -12.30 24.55 -22.88
N GLY A 311 -12.96 23.53 -23.45
CA GLY A 311 -13.45 23.54 -24.84
C GLY A 311 -14.46 24.67 -25.09
N LEU A 312 -15.47 24.79 -24.25
CA LEU A 312 -16.49 25.85 -24.34
C LEU A 312 -15.88 27.26 -24.28
N MET A 313 -14.99 27.49 -23.34
CA MET A 313 -14.35 28.81 -23.20
C MET A 313 -13.46 29.14 -24.39
N ASN A 314 -12.72 28.17 -24.91
CA ASN A 314 -11.93 28.37 -26.13
C ASN A 314 -12.81 28.66 -27.34
N PHE A 315 -13.96 28.00 -27.45
CA PHE A 315 -14.91 28.24 -28.52
C PHE A 315 -15.54 29.63 -28.40
N SER A 316 -16.02 30.01 -27.21
CA SER A 316 -16.63 31.32 -26.95
C SER A 316 -15.69 32.50 -27.22
N GLU A 317 -14.41 32.38 -26.86
CA GLU A 317 -13.40 33.41 -27.14
C GLU A 317 -13.09 33.57 -28.63
N ARG A 318 -13.31 32.52 -29.44
CA ARG A 318 -13.03 32.50 -30.87
C ARG A 318 -14.23 32.71 -31.77
N THR A 319 -15.42 32.76 -31.21
CA THR A 319 -16.66 32.95 -32.00
C THR A 319 -16.57 34.19 -32.89
N ARG A 320 -15.97 35.26 -32.43
CA ARG A 320 -15.68 36.47 -33.22
C ARG A 320 -14.67 36.25 -34.33
N GLU A 321 -13.59 35.51 -34.07
CA GLU A 321 -12.56 35.16 -35.06
C GLU A 321 -13.16 34.24 -36.15
N TYR A 322 -14.00 33.29 -35.78
CA TYR A 322 -14.73 32.42 -36.72
C TYR A 322 -15.77 33.18 -37.52
N ALA A 323 -16.48 34.12 -36.90
CA ALA A 323 -17.44 34.97 -37.65
C ALA A 323 -16.75 35.82 -38.69
N THR A 324 -15.59 36.41 -38.40
CA THR A 324 -14.81 37.18 -39.38
C THR A 324 -14.27 36.28 -40.52
N LEU A 325 -13.76 35.10 -40.18
CA LEU A 325 -13.32 34.13 -41.21
C LEU A 325 -14.48 33.67 -42.12
N LYS A 326 -15.66 33.47 -41.55
CA LYS A 326 -16.85 33.08 -42.31
C LYS A 326 -17.38 34.20 -43.27
N VAL A 327 -17.12 35.47 -42.94
CA VAL A 327 -17.49 36.61 -43.77
C VAL A 327 -16.47 36.83 -44.88
N LEU A 328 -15.22 36.43 -44.66
CA LEU A 328 -14.15 36.58 -45.66
C LEU A 328 -14.04 35.40 -46.65
N GLY A 329 -14.88 34.34 -46.49
CA GLY A 329 -14.88 33.12 -47.29
C GLY A 329 -14.12 32.01 -46.63
#